data_27ba41541b80ee0b7f6aceae342ddd24
#
_entry.id   27ba41541b80ee0b7f6aceae342ddd24
#
_cell.length_a   1.000
_cell.length_b   1.000
_cell.length_c   1.000
_cell.angle_alpha   90.00
_cell.angle_beta   90.00
_cell.angle_gamma   90.00
#
_symmetry.space_group_name_H-M   'P 1'
#
loop_
_entity.id
_entity.type
_entity.pdbx_description
1 polymer ?
#
loop_
_entity_poly.entity_id
_entity_poly.type
_entity_poly.pdbx_seq_one_letter_code
_entity_poly.pdbx_strand_id
1 'polypeptide(L)'
;MDAELLWVLAAMGHGDELVVVDRNFPAQSVAMETQSGKLITLGGMDAPTSIGGILELMPLDSFVEAPLAWMDPVDQPGTVLSVHADILAVCQQAEGRQIKH
;
A
#
# COMPACT_ATOMS: atom_id res chain seq x y z
N MET A 1 -0.77 -11.47 -11.83
CA MET A 1 -0.33 -11.10 -10.48
C MET A 1 0.31 -12.30 -9.81
N ASP A 2 1.31 -12.07 -8.99
CA ASP A 2 2.07 -13.13 -8.29
C ASP A 2 1.16 -13.95 -7.36
N ALA A 3 1.30 -15.29 -7.38
CA ALA A 3 0.46 -16.17 -6.58
C ALA A 3 0.62 -15.94 -5.07
N GLU A 4 1.83 -15.61 -4.62
CA GLU A 4 2.09 -15.32 -3.20
C GLU A 4 1.37 -14.05 -2.76
N LEU A 5 1.37 -13.02 -3.60
CA LEU A 5 0.63 -11.79 -3.33
C LEU A 5 -0.87 -12.06 -3.28
N LEU A 6 -1.40 -12.83 -4.22
CA LEU A 6 -2.81 -13.21 -4.21
C LEU A 6 -3.20 -13.93 -2.92
N TRP A 7 -2.34 -14.85 -2.45
CA TRP A 7 -2.58 -15.56 -1.21
C TRP A 7 -2.63 -14.60 -0.01
N VAL A 8 -1.68 -13.67 0.07
CA VAL A 8 -1.63 -12.68 1.16
C VAL A 8 -2.88 -11.81 1.16
N LEU A 9 -3.27 -11.31 -0.01
CA LEU A 9 -4.46 -10.47 -0.13
C LEU A 9 -5.73 -11.22 0.28
N ALA A 10 -5.84 -12.48 -0.11
CA ALA A 10 -6.98 -13.31 0.25
C ALA A 10 -7.04 -13.61 1.75
N ALA A 11 -5.89 -13.65 2.42
CA ALA A 11 -5.80 -13.93 3.85
C ALA A 11 -6.06 -12.71 4.73
N MET A 12 -6.01 -11.49 4.16
CA MET A 12 -6.19 -10.25 4.91
C MET A 12 -7.67 -9.98 5.21
N GLY A 13 -7.92 -9.45 6.42
CA GLY A 13 -9.25 -9.02 6.84
C GLY A 13 -9.25 -7.57 7.29
N HIS A 14 -10.38 -7.13 7.85
CA HIS A 14 -10.49 -5.77 8.39
C HIS A 14 -9.45 -5.53 9.47
N GLY A 15 -8.79 -4.40 9.40
CA GLY A 15 -7.74 -4.04 10.35
C GLY A 15 -6.35 -4.54 9.99
N ASP A 16 -6.23 -5.47 9.04
CA ASP A 16 -4.93 -5.89 8.55
C ASP A 16 -4.33 -4.84 7.63
N GLU A 17 -3.02 -4.74 7.62
CA GLU A 17 -2.30 -3.71 6.86
C GLU A 17 -1.34 -4.32 5.86
N LEU A 18 -1.28 -3.72 4.68
CA LEU A 18 -0.32 -4.04 3.64
C LEU A 18 0.60 -2.82 3.43
N VAL A 19 1.90 -3.05 3.46
CA VAL A 19 2.90 -1.99 3.26
C VAL A 19 3.52 -2.14 1.88
N VAL A 20 3.50 -1.07 1.11
CA VAL A 20 4.10 -0.99 -0.22
C VAL A 20 5.28 -0.02 -0.16
N VAL A 21 6.46 -0.46 -0.54
CA VAL A 21 7.69 0.31 -0.43
C VAL A 21 8.52 0.23 -1.71
N ASP A 22 9.40 1.21 -1.90
CA ASP A 22 10.33 1.19 -3.01
C ASP A 22 11.61 0.39 -2.64
N ARG A 23 12.52 0.26 -3.61
CA ARG A 23 13.74 -0.54 -3.43
C ARG A 23 14.77 0.09 -2.48
N ASN A 24 14.63 1.37 -2.16
CA ASN A 24 15.55 2.05 -1.24
C ASN A 24 15.17 1.85 0.22
N PHE A 25 13.99 1.34 0.46
CA PHE A 25 13.52 1.01 1.80
C PHE A 25 14.16 -0.30 2.28
N PRO A 26 14.48 -0.46 3.58
CA PRO A 26 15.04 -1.72 4.09
C PRO A 26 13.94 -2.79 4.21
N ALA A 27 13.39 -3.18 3.06
CA ALA A 27 12.17 -3.98 2.98
C ALA A 27 12.34 -5.38 3.59
N GLN A 28 13.49 -6.02 3.37
CA GLN A 28 13.70 -7.37 3.89
C GLN A 28 13.74 -7.40 5.41
N SER A 29 14.44 -6.45 6.03
CA SER A 29 14.52 -6.35 7.50
C SER A 29 13.15 -6.08 8.11
N VAL A 30 12.39 -5.20 7.49
CA VAL A 30 11.05 -4.85 7.98
C VAL A 30 10.07 -6.00 7.75
N ALA A 31 10.17 -6.70 6.61
CA ALA A 31 9.30 -7.84 6.33
C ALA A 31 9.42 -8.93 7.40
N MET A 32 10.60 -9.16 7.94
CA MET A 32 10.82 -10.17 8.99
C MET A 32 10.09 -9.81 10.28
N GLU A 33 9.76 -8.55 10.49
CA GLU A 33 9.03 -8.08 11.68
C GLU A 33 7.51 -8.07 11.47
N THR A 34 7.03 -8.39 10.27
CA THR A 34 5.60 -8.44 9.98
C THR A 34 5.00 -9.78 10.38
N GLN A 35 3.66 -9.83 10.45
CA GLN A 35 2.93 -11.04 10.79
C GLN A 35 3.20 -12.19 9.80
N SER A 36 3.26 -11.89 8.52
CA SER A 36 3.52 -12.91 7.49
C SER A 36 5.00 -13.26 7.37
N GLY A 37 5.89 -12.35 7.75
CA GLY A 37 7.32 -12.50 7.55
C GLY A 37 7.74 -12.53 6.07
N LYS A 38 6.85 -12.15 5.15
CA LYS A 38 7.06 -12.28 3.72
C LYS A 38 7.38 -10.96 3.06
N LEU A 39 8.35 -10.98 2.15
CA LEU A 39 8.63 -9.89 1.22
C LEU A 39 8.25 -10.36 -0.18
N ILE A 40 7.35 -9.62 -0.81
CA ILE A 40 6.89 -9.91 -2.17
C ILE A 40 7.41 -8.80 -3.08
N THR A 41 8.14 -9.16 -4.12
CA THR A 41 8.73 -8.21 -5.05
C THR A 41 7.86 -8.09 -6.29
N LEU A 42 7.47 -6.85 -6.63
CA LEU A 42 6.73 -6.54 -7.85
C LEU A 42 7.67 -5.79 -8.80
N GLY A 43 8.44 -6.53 -9.58
CA GLY A 43 9.42 -5.95 -10.47
C GLY A 43 8.80 -5.17 -11.62
N GLY A 44 9.41 -4.04 -11.97
CA GLY A 44 9.05 -3.28 -13.16
C GLY A 44 7.83 -2.38 -13.05
N MET A 45 7.15 -2.32 -11.89
CA MET A 45 5.99 -1.45 -11.69
C MET A 45 6.29 -0.36 -10.67
N ASP A 46 5.79 0.85 -10.91
CA ASP A 46 5.84 1.91 -9.91
C ASP A 46 4.79 1.69 -8.81
N ALA A 47 4.89 2.44 -7.71
CA ALA A 47 3.99 2.28 -6.58
C ALA A 47 2.52 2.57 -6.92
N PRO A 48 2.17 3.66 -7.61
CA PRO A 48 0.77 3.90 -7.97
C PRO A 48 0.17 2.79 -8.83
N THR A 49 0.90 2.27 -9.81
CA THR A 49 0.44 1.18 -10.67
C THR A 49 0.24 -0.11 -9.88
N SER A 50 1.19 -0.43 -8.99
CA SER A 50 1.11 -1.62 -8.13
C SER A 50 -0.09 -1.55 -7.20
N ILE A 51 -0.32 -0.40 -6.59
CA ILE A 51 -1.45 -0.19 -5.68
C ILE A 51 -2.77 -0.29 -6.43
N GLY A 52 -2.86 0.28 -7.63
CA GLY A 52 -4.05 0.16 -8.47
C GLY A 52 -4.42 -1.30 -8.76
N GLY A 53 -3.44 -2.13 -9.09
CA GLY A 53 -3.66 -3.55 -9.30
C GLY A 53 -4.10 -4.30 -8.05
N ILE A 54 -3.52 -3.96 -6.90
CA ILE A 54 -3.88 -4.54 -5.60
C ILE A 54 -5.34 -4.19 -5.26
N LEU A 55 -5.75 -2.95 -5.47
CA LEU A 55 -7.10 -2.49 -5.13
C LEU A 55 -8.19 -3.14 -5.98
N GLU A 56 -7.87 -3.69 -7.14
CA GLU A 56 -8.82 -4.47 -7.92
C GLU A 56 -9.25 -5.75 -7.17
N LEU A 57 -8.39 -6.27 -6.31
CA LEU A 57 -8.59 -7.53 -5.58
C LEU A 57 -8.88 -7.30 -4.10
N MET A 58 -8.42 -6.20 -3.53
CA MET A 58 -8.57 -5.88 -2.12
C MET A 58 -8.96 -4.42 -1.97
N PRO A 59 -10.26 -4.11 -1.84
CA PRO A 59 -10.70 -2.74 -1.61
C PRO A 59 -10.19 -2.23 -0.25
N LEU A 60 -10.09 -0.92 -0.12
CA LEU A 60 -9.72 -0.28 1.15
C LEU A 60 -10.78 -0.56 2.22
N ASP A 61 -10.32 -0.69 3.46
CA ASP A 61 -11.20 -0.99 4.58
C ASP A 61 -12.16 0.19 4.82
N SER A 62 -13.46 -0.08 4.75
CA SER A 62 -14.49 0.92 4.98
C SER A 62 -14.83 1.10 6.46
N PHE A 63 -14.29 0.25 7.34
CA PHE A 63 -14.57 0.29 8.77
C PHE A 63 -13.58 1.15 9.55
N VAL A 64 -12.56 1.69 8.88
CA VAL A 64 -11.58 2.60 9.49
C VAL A 64 -11.70 3.97 8.86
N GLU A 65 -11.39 5.01 9.65
CA GLU A 65 -11.51 6.39 9.19
C GLU A 65 -10.49 6.72 8.10
N ALA A 66 -9.25 6.29 8.28
CA ALA A 66 -8.17 6.55 7.34
C ALA A 66 -7.53 5.23 6.89
N PRO A 67 -8.03 4.61 5.80
CA PRO A 67 -7.53 3.33 5.34
C PRO A 67 -6.21 3.41 4.57
N LEU A 68 -5.69 4.59 4.34
CA LEU A 68 -4.45 4.84 3.63
C LEU A 68 -3.51 5.65 4.52
N ALA A 69 -2.23 5.31 4.53
CA ALA A 69 -1.20 6.08 5.22
C ALA A 69 0.10 6.03 4.42
N TRP A 70 0.92 7.05 4.57
CA TRP A 70 2.27 7.05 4.00
C TRP A 70 3.25 7.70 4.97
N MET A 71 4.55 7.47 4.71
CA MET A 71 5.61 8.07 5.52
C MET A 71 5.91 9.47 5.02
N ASP A 72 5.95 10.43 5.93
CA ASP A 72 6.36 11.78 5.60
C ASP A 72 7.87 11.85 5.34
N PRO A 73 8.34 12.79 4.49
CA PRO A 73 9.76 13.06 4.35
C PRO A 73 10.36 13.45 5.71
N VAL A 74 11.55 12.95 6.00
CA VAL A 74 12.21 13.13 7.32
C VAL A 74 12.36 14.61 7.69
N ASP A 75 12.76 15.46 6.73
CA ASP A 75 13.04 16.88 6.97
C ASP A 75 11.84 17.79 6.71
N GLN A 76 10.71 17.24 6.25
CA GLN A 76 9.55 18.03 5.86
C GLN A 76 8.25 17.29 6.22
N PRO A 77 7.96 17.11 7.51
CA PRO A 77 6.72 16.42 7.91
C PRO A 77 5.49 17.18 7.41
N GLY A 78 4.51 16.44 6.97
CA GLY A 78 3.27 16.99 6.40
C GLY A 78 3.36 17.34 4.93
N THR A 79 4.53 17.21 4.30
CA THR A 79 4.68 17.46 2.87
C THR A 79 4.13 16.29 2.06
N VAL A 80 3.28 16.58 1.09
CA VAL A 80 2.74 15.58 0.16
C VAL A 80 3.62 15.55 -1.09
N LEU A 81 4.34 14.46 -1.27
CA LEU A 81 5.15 14.23 -2.47
C LEU A 81 4.24 13.93 -3.68
N SER A 82 4.76 14.12 -4.90
CA SER A 82 3.99 13.83 -6.11
C SER A 82 3.54 12.38 -6.16
N VAL A 83 4.37 11.44 -5.73
CA VAL A 83 4.01 10.02 -5.68
C VAL A 83 2.87 9.77 -4.69
N HIS A 84 2.84 10.48 -3.58
CA HIS A 84 1.74 10.37 -2.59
C HIS A 84 0.43 10.88 -3.18
N ALA A 85 0.47 11.99 -3.92
CA ALA A 85 -0.70 12.53 -4.60
C ALA A 85 -1.22 11.54 -5.66
N ASP A 86 -0.32 10.91 -6.40
CA ASP A 86 -0.68 9.91 -7.41
C ASP A 86 -1.33 8.67 -6.76
N ILE A 87 -0.79 8.21 -5.65
CA ILE A 87 -1.34 7.09 -4.89
C ILE A 87 -2.74 7.42 -4.37
N LEU A 88 -2.90 8.60 -3.79
CA LEU A 88 -4.20 9.04 -3.29
C LEU A 88 -5.24 9.08 -4.41
N ALA A 89 -4.87 9.62 -5.59
CA ALA A 89 -5.75 9.67 -6.75
C ALA A 89 -6.16 8.26 -7.20
N VAL A 90 -5.23 7.32 -7.25
CA VAL A 90 -5.52 5.92 -7.61
C VAL A 90 -6.50 5.30 -6.62
N CYS A 91 -6.30 5.52 -5.33
CA CYS A 91 -7.18 4.99 -4.28
C CYS A 91 -8.58 5.58 -4.39
N GLN A 92 -8.70 6.88 -4.58
CA GLN A 92 -10.00 7.55 -4.71
C GLN A 92 -10.75 7.11 -5.96
N GLN A 93 -10.04 6.92 -7.07
CA GLN A 93 -10.63 6.43 -8.30
C GLN A 93 -11.13 4.99 -8.14
N ALA A 94 -10.33 4.13 -7.53
CA ALA A 94 -10.69 2.73 -7.33
C ALA A 94 -11.89 2.57 -6.41
N GLU A 95 -11.99 3.40 -5.37
CA GLU A 95 -13.08 3.32 -4.38
C GLU A 95 -14.30 4.14 -4.76
N GLY A 96 -14.16 5.10 -5.66
CA GLY A 96 -15.24 6.01 -6.05
C GLY A 96 -15.66 6.97 -4.94
N ARG A 97 -14.78 7.28 -4.00
CA ARG A 97 -15.06 8.19 -2.86
C ARG A 97 -13.81 8.91 -2.41
N GLN A 98 -13.98 9.93 -1.60
CA GLN A 98 -12.86 10.60 -0.96
C GLN A 98 -12.22 9.67 0.07
N ILE A 99 -10.89 9.66 0.11
CA ILE A 99 -10.11 8.80 0.99
C ILE A 99 -9.33 9.66 1.97
N LYS A 100 -9.49 9.40 3.25
CA LYS A 100 -8.67 9.99 4.31
C LYS A 100 -7.38 9.20 4.49
N HIS A 101 -6.35 9.92 4.86
CA HIS A 101 -5.03 9.33 5.08
C HIS A 101 -4.35 9.92 6.31
#